data_285c8211eee8996714a893388191ef7a
#
_entry.id   285c8211eee8996714a893388191ef7a
#
_cell.length_a   1.000
_cell.length_b   1.000
_cell.length_c   1.000
_cell.angle_alpha   90.00
_cell.angle_beta   90.00
_cell.angle_gamma   90.00
#
_symmetry.space_group_name_H-M   'P 1'
#
loop_
_entity.id
_entity.type
_entity.pdbx_description
1 polymer ?
#
loop_
_entity_poly.entity_id
_entity_poly.type
_entity_poly.pdbx_seq_one_letter_code
_entity_poly.pdbx_strand_id
1 'polypeptide(L)'
;MTGAKTLVAYLTRSGNTRVIAETLHRQLGADLFEIRPARPYPADYEQHVAQAKQQRDSDYAPPLAAQVDDIARYDDIYLGFPIWGETTPPPIRSFLKAHDLGGKTLRPFITHGGYGVGKAPSVLASYAPAARIEEAFVLEADQERRTLNLVRDWLERVQV
;
A
#
# COMPACT_ATOMS: atom_id res chain seq x y z
N MET A 1 -5.74 -10.37 -19.20
CA MET A 1 -4.63 -9.73 -18.54
C MET A 1 -3.87 -10.73 -17.68
N THR A 2 -2.63 -10.70 -17.73
CA THR A 2 -1.81 -11.69 -17.05
C THR A 2 -1.25 -11.17 -15.75
N GLY A 3 -1.16 -12.05 -14.73
CA GLY A 3 -0.60 -11.71 -13.45
C GLY A 3 0.87 -11.31 -13.51
N ALA A 4 1.59 -11.75 -14.54
CA ALA A 4 3.01 -11.42 -14.69
C ALA A 4 3.26 -9.92 -14.85
N LYS A 5 2.24 -9.15 -15.24
CA LYS A 5 2.37 -7.70 -15.41
C LYS A 5 1.72 -6.91 -14.30
N THR A 6 1.14 -7.57 -13.33
CA THR A 6 0.45 -6.92 -12.22
C THR A 6 1.05 -7.37 -10.91
N LEU A 7 1.37 -6.42 -10.06
CA LEU A 7 1.91 -6.67 -8.74
C LEU A 7 0.96 -6.10 -7.69
N VAL A 8 0.75 -6.86 -6.62
CA VAL A 8 0.08 -6.35 -5.40
C VAL A 8 1.15 -6.22 -4.33
N ALA A 9 1.49 -5.00 -3.96
CA ALA A 9 2.44 -4.71 -2.90
C ALA A 9 1.69 -4.08 -1.74
N TYR A 10 1.95 -4.54 -0.50
CA TYR A 10 1.19 -4.05 0.63
C TYR A 10 1.99 -4.04 1.91
N LEU A 11 1.60 -3.13 2.80
CA LEU A 11 2.07 -3.06 4.17
C LEU A 11 0.87 -3.28 5.08
N THR A 12 1.01 -4.12 6.10
CA THR A 12 -0.06 -4.32 7.07
C THR A 12 0.51 -4.34 8.48
N ARG A 13 -0.29 -3.87 9.45
CA ARG A 13 0.05 -3.99 10.87
C ARG A 13 -0.79 -5.03 11.56
N SER A 14 -2.10 -4.98 11.33
CA SER A 14 -3.05 -5.84 12.03
C SER A 14 -3.74 -6.88 11.15
N GLY A 15 -3.42 -6.90 9.86
CA GLY A 15 -3.99 -7.86 8.92
C GLY A 15 -5.11 -7.32 8.04
N ASN A 16 -5.61 -6.12 8.30
CA ASN A 16 -6.72 -5.57 7.51
C ASN A 16 -6.32 -5.33 6.07
N THR A 17 -5.16 -4.70 5.84
CA THR A 17 -4.67 -4.47 4.49
C THR A 17 -4.33 -5.79 3.80
N ARG A 18 -3.84 -6.76 4.55
CA ARG A 18 -3.53 -8.08 4.00
C ARG A 18 -4.74 -8.77 3.40
N VAL A 19 -5.91 -8.66 4.04
CA VAL A 19 -7.14 -9.28 3.52
C VAL A 19 -7.43 -8.77 2.11
N ILE A 20 -7.32 -7.47 1.91
CA ILE A 20 -7.54 -6.87 0.59
C ILE A 20 -6.46 -7.35 -0.39
N ALA A 21 -5.21 -7.32 0.03
CA ALA A 21 -4.09 -7.69 -0.83
C ALA A 21 -4.20 -9.14 -1.31
N GLU A 22 -4.55 -10.06 -0.41
CA GLU A 22 -4.70 -11.46 -0.77
C GLU A 22 -5.90 -11.69 -1.68
N THR A 23 -6.97 -10.93 -1.48
CA THR A 23 -8.13 -10.99 -2.36
C THR A 23 -7.76 -10.54 -3.78
N LEU A 24 -7.05 -9.42 -3.90
CA LEU A 24 -6.58 -8.95 -5.20
C LEU A 24 -5.65 -9.96 -5.86
N HIS A 25 -4.75 -10.54 -5.10
CA HIS A 25 -3.84 -11.56 -5.59
C HIS A 25 -4.60 -12.73 -6.22
N ARG A 26 -5.62 -13.23 -5.53
CA ARG A 26 -6.43 -14.35 -6.04
C ARG A 26 -7.30 -13.95 -7.24
N GLN A 27 -7.91 -12.77 -7.16
CA GLN A 27 -8.85 -12.34 -8.21
C GLN A 27 -8.14 -11.98 -9.50
N LEU A 28 -6.95 -11.41 -9.42
CA LEU A 28 -6.22 -10.92 -10.59
C LEU A 28 -5.17 -11.90 -11.10
N GLY A 29 -4.81 -12.92 -10.32
CA GLY A 29 -3.66 -13.75 -10.63
C GLY A 29 -2.36 -12.97 -10.59
N ALA A 30 -2.32 -11.89 -9.80
CA ALA A 30 -1.17 -11.00 -9.70
C ALA A 30 -0.12 -11.55 -8.74
N ASP A 31 1.12 -11.11 -8.90
CA ASP A 31 2.16 -11.42 -7.92
C ASP A 31 1.89 -10.64 -6.65
N LEU A 32 2.37 -11.16 -5.51
CA LEU A 32 2.12 -10.57 -4.21
C LEU A 32 3.45 -10.29 -3.50
N PHE A 33 3.58 -9.09 -2.96
CA PHE A 33 4.79 -8.70 -2.23
C PHE A 33 4.40 -7.98 -0.95
N GLU A 34 4.85 -8.48 0.19
CA GLU A 34 4.62 -7.81 1.47
C GLU A 34 5.78 -6.85 1.76
N ILE A 35 5.44 -5.58 1.96
CA ILE A 35 6.41 -4.55 2.30
C ILE A 35 6.67 -4.65 3.81
N ARG A 36 7.93 -4.81 4.20
CA ARG A 36 8.31 -4.89 5.61
C ARG A 36 9.53 -4.01 5.86
N PRO A 37 9.53 -3.26 6.96
CA PRO A 37 10.76 -2.57 7.35
C PRO A 37 11.82 -3.59 7.78
N ALA A 38 13.10 -3.27 7.57
CA ALA A 38 14.19 -4.15 7.97
C ALA A 38 14.18 -4.39 9.47
N ARG A 39 13.75 -3.40 10.25
CA ARG A 39 13.53 -3.53 11.69
C ARG A 39 12.04 -3.43 11.95
N PRO A 40 11.40 -4.47 12.50
CA PRO A 40 9.98 -4.41 12.83
C PRO A 40 9.68 -3.28 13.80
N TYR A 41 8.51 -2.67 13.66
CA TYR A 41 8.04 -1.70 14.65
C TYR A 41 7.72 -2.42 15.96
N PRO A 42 7.74 -1.68 17.09
CA PRO A 42 7.38 -2.29 18.36
C PRO A 42 5.98 -2.89 18.31
N ALA A 43 5.81 -4.05 18.98
CA ALA A 43 4.50 -4.68 19.08
C ALA A 43 3.53 -3.86 19.92
N ASP A 44 4.06 -3.13 20.91
CA ASP A 44 3.25 -2.24 21.73
C ASP A 44 2.71 -1.09 20.87
N TYR A 45 1.40 -0.88 20.95
CA TYR A 45 0.74 0.09 20.07
C TYR A 45 1.27 1.52 20.28
N GLU A 46 1.43 1.92 21.54
CA GLU A 46 1.88 3.29 21.84
C GLU A 46 3.31 3.53 21.35
N GLN A 47 4.20 2.54 21.56
CA GLN A 47 5.57 2.65 21.08
C GLN A 47 5.64 2.66 19.55
N HIS A 48 4.79 1.87 18.92
CA HIS A 48 4.69 1.87 17.46
C HIS A 48 4.28 3.25 16.94
N VAL A 49 3.25 3.82 17.52
CA VAL A 49 2.75 5.13 17.11
C VAL A 49 3.82 6.20 17.31
N ALA A 50 4.52 6.17 18.42
CA ALA A 50 5.57 7.14 18.72
C ALA A 50 6.71 7.06 17.71
N GLN A 51 7.16 5.86 17.40
CA GLN A 51 8.24 5.67 16.42
C GLN A 51 7.81 6.11 15.02
N ALA A 52 6.62 5.73 14.61
CA ALA A 52 6.11 6.11 13.30
C ALA A 52 5.97 7.63 13.18
N LYS A 53 5.52 8.29 14.26
CA LYS A 53 5.41 9.74 14.29
C LYS A 53 6.78 10.40 14.15
N GLN A 54 7.77 9.91 14.89
CA GLN A 54 9.12 10.44 14.82
C GLN A 54 9.70 10.32 13.41
N GLN A 55 9.54 9.16 12.79
CA GLN A 55 10.02 8.94 11.43
C GLN A 55 9.31 9.83 10.42
N ARG A 56 7.99 9.99 10.59
CA ARG A 56 7.19 10.84 9.71
C ARG A 56 7.61 12.31 9.84
N ASP A 57 7.77 12.79 11.07
CA ASP A 57 8.11 14.19 11.33
C ASP A 57 9.52 14.53 10.84
N SER A 58 10.44 13.56 10.87
CA SER A 58 11.79 13.75 10.39
C SER A 58 11.96 13.39 8.90
N ASP A 59 10.86 13.02 8.23
CA ASP A 59 10.87 12.60 6.83
C ASP A 59 11.82 11.43 6.58
N TYR A 60 11.96 10.56 7.56
CA TYR A 60 12.82 9.40 7.49
C TYR A 60 12.15 8.26 6.74
N ALA A 61 12.89 7.64 5.82
CA ALA A 61 12.42 6.46 5.11
C ALA A 61 13.21 5.25 5.63
N PRO A 62 12.59 4.40 6.47
CA PRO A 62 13.31 3.26 7.06
C PRO A 62 13.71 2.24 5.99
N PRO A 63 14.86 1.57 6.17
CA PRO A 63 15.25 0.50 5.23
C PRO A 63 14.22 -0.61 5.21
N LEU A 64 14.03 -1.20 4.03
CA LEU A 64 13.11 -2.32 3.85
C LEU A 64 13.86 -3.64 3.98
N ALA A 65 13.15 -4.68 4.46
CA ALA A 65 13.70 -6.02 4.57
C ALA A 65 14.02 -6.62 3.20
N ALA A 66 13.26 -6.25 2.18
CA ALA A 66 13.45 -6.73 0.82
C ALA A 66 12.88 -5.72 -0.17
N GLN A 67 13.31 -5.82 -1.41
CA GLN A 67 12.78 -5.02 -2.52
C GLN A 67 12.20 -5.97 -3.56
N VAL A 68 11.33 -5.44 -4.40
CA VAL A 68 10.75 -6.22 -5.48
C VAL A 68 11.82 -6.48 -6.54
N ASP A 69 12.01 -7.75 -6.89
CA ASP A 69 12.90 -8.10 -7.97
C ASP A 69 12.26 -7.70 -9.30
N ASP A 70 13.02 -7.01 -10.14
CA ASP A 70 12.59 -6.67 -11.49
C ASP A 70 11.24 -5.94 -11.51
N ILE A 71 11.15 -4.83 -10.79
CA ILE A 71 9.94 -4.00 -10.76
C ILE A 71 9.55 -3.54 -12.17
N ALA A 72 10.51 -3.49 -13.09
CA ALA A 72 10.28 -2.99 -14.45
C ALA A 72 9.29 -3.85 -15.24
N ARG A 73 9.15 -5.13 -14.90
CA ARG A 73 8.26 -6.02 -15.65
C ARG A 73 6.78 -5.80 -15.36
N TYR A 74 6.45 -5.02 -14.34
CA TYR A 74 5.07 -4.76 -13.96
C TYR A 74 4.58 -3.46 -14.58
N ASP A 75 3.38 -3.48 -15.16
CA ASP A 75 2.73 -2.29 -15.70
C ASP A 75 1.77 -1.69 -14.68
N ASP A 76 1.11 -2.54 -13.91
CA ASP A 76 0.12 -2.13 -12.91
C ASP A 76 0.60 -2.56 -11.53
N ILE A 77 0.58 -1.64 -10.58
CA ILE A 77 0.95 -1.92 -9.19
C ILE A 77 -0.20 -1.49 -8.29
N TYR A 78 -0.79 -2.47 -7.60
CA TYR A 78 -1.76 -2.22 -6.54
C TYR A 78 -0.96 -2.04 -5.25
N LEU A 79 -1.00 -0.86 -4.68
CA LEU A 79 -0.21 -0.54 -3.49
C LEU A 79 -1.14 -0.33 -2.30
N GLY A 80 -1.03 -1.21 -1.30
CA GLY A 80 -1.91 -1.18 -0.14
C GLY A 80 -1.20 -0.79 1.13
N PHE A 81 -1.87 0.00 1.97
CA PHE A 81 -1.31 0.38 3.25
C PHE A 81 -2.39 0.98 4.16
N PRO A 82 -2.18 0.91 5.50
CA PRO A 82 -3.04 1.63 6.43
C PRO A 82 -2.60 3.08 6.56
N ILE A 83 -3.48 3.91 7.09
CA ILE A 83 -3.12 5.29 7.43
C ILE A 83 -2.51 5.29 8.84
N TRP A 84 -1.32 5.86 8.94
CA TRP A 84 -0.65 6.06 10.22
C TRP A 84 -0.46 7.56 10.45
N GLY A 85 -1.16 8.09 11.45
CA GLY A 85 -1.02 9.50 11.78
C GLY A 85 -1.40 10.42 10.63
N GLU A 86 -2.52 10.14 9.96
CA GLU A 86 -3.09 10.96 8.89
C GLU A 86 -2.30 10.97 7.58
N THR A 87 -1.39 10.01 7.39
CA THR A 87 -0.59 9.95 6.17
C THR A 87 -0.12 8.52 5.89
N THR A 88 0.67 8.35 4.84
CA THR A 88 1.27 7.06 4.51
C THR A 88 2.27 6.65 5.59
N PRO A 89 2.34 5.36 5.90
CA PRO A 89 3.39 4.87 6.80
C PRO A 89 4.78 5.10 6.22
N PRO A 90 5.78 5.36 7.07
CA PRO A 90 7.15 5.57 6.58
C PRO A 90 7.70 4.48 5.65
N PRO A 91 7.43 3.16 5.87
CA PRO A 91 7.92 2.15 4.93
C PRO A 91 7.36 2.29 3.52
N ILE A 92 6.20 2.91 3.34
CA ILE A 92 5.66 3.15 2.01
C ILE A 92 6.51 4.18 1.27
N ARG A 93 6.98 5.21 1.97
CA ARG A 93 7.92 6.15 1.37
C ARG A 93 9.21 5.44 0.94
N SER A 94 9.67 4.49 1.76
CA SER A 94 10.84 3.68 1.41
C SER A 94 10.61 2.88 0.15
N PHE A 95 9.44 2.26 0.02
CA PHE A 95 9.08 1.49 -1.16
C PHE A 95 9.09 2.36 -2.41
N LEU A 96 8.48 3.53 -2.33
CA LEU A 96 8.41 4.45 -3.47
C LEU A 96 9.77 4.99 -3.87
N LYS A 97 10.65 5.21 -2.90
CA LYS A 97 12.01 5.66 -3.19
C LYS A 97 12.89 4.57 -3.78
N ALA A 98 12.67 3.32 -3.37
CA ALA A 98 13.52 2.21 -3.77
C ALA A 98 13.20 1.65 -5.16
N HIS A 99 12.03 2.00 -5.72
CA HIS A 99 11.58 1.42 -6.97
C HIS A 99 11.22 2.53 -7.96
N ASP A 100 11.62 2.34 -9.22
CA ASP A 100 11.25 3.28 -10.28
C ASP A 100 9.87 2.92 -10.81
N LEU A 101 8.90 3.76 -10.50
CA LEU A 101 7.51 3.55 -10.92
C LEU A 101 7.12 4.39 -12.13
N GLY A 102 8.08 5.02 -12.79
CA GLY A 102 7.80 5.84 -13.96
C GLY A 102 7.13 5.05 -15.06
N GLY A 103 6.08 5.62 -15.63
CA GLY A 103 5.32 4.99 -16.71
C GLY A 103 4.36 3.90 -16.27
N LYS A 104 4.31 3.58 -14.97
CA LYS A 104 3.43 2.54 -14.45
C LYS A 104 2.15 3.15 -13.92
N THR A 105 1.10 2.33 -13.84
CA THR A 105 -0.15 2.72 -13.20
C THR A 105 -0.13 2.24 -11.77
N LEU A 106 -0.28 3.17 -10.83
CA LEU A 106 -0.32 2.88 -9.40
C LEU A 106 -1.76 2.95 -8.93
N ARG A 107 -2.25 1.86 -8.34
CA ARG A 107 -3.64 1.74 -7.88
C ARG A 107 -3.64 1.54 -6.36
N PRO A 108 -3.79 2.62 -5.60
CA PRO A 108 -3.73 2.53 -4.14
C PRO A 108 -4.97 1.87 -3.55
N PHE A 109 -4.78 1.08 -2.49
CA PHE A 109 -5.89 0.64 -1.65
C PHE A 109 -5.51 0.92 -0.20
N ILE A 110 -6.35 1.71 0.46
CA ILE A 110 -6.00 2.33 1.73
C ILE A 110 -7.01 1.94 2.80
N THR A 111 -6.53 1.41 3.92
CA THR A 111 -7.37 1.15 5.09
C THR A 111 -7.14 2.24 6.12
N HIS A 112 -8.20 2.57 6.89
CA HIS A 112 -8.08 3.61 7.91
C HIS A 112 -9.01 3.30 9.08
N GLY A 113 -8.75 3.95 10.22
CA GLY A 113 -9.50 3.72 11.45
C GLY A 113 -10.67 4.68 11.66
N GLY A 114 -11.16 5.33 10.62
CA GLY A 114 -12.32 6.21 10.72
C GLY A 114 -12.06 7.67 10.40
N TYR A 115 -10.79 8.05 10.17
CA TYR A 115 -10.41 9.45 9.93
C TYR A 115 -10.06 9.73 8.47
N GLY A 116 -10.27 8.76 7.58
CA GLY A 116 -10.01 8.94 6.15
C GLY A 116 -8.55 8.82 5.77
N VAL A 117 -8.22 9.28 4.57
CA VAL A 117 -6.89 9.05 3.97
C VAL A 117 -5.88 10.14 4.29
N GLY A 118 -6.31 11.26 4.87
CA GLY A 118 -5.40 12.33 5.25
C GLY A 118 -4.53 12.80 4.09
N LYS A 119 -3.23 12.85 4.32
CA LYS A 119 -2.26 13.36 3.33
C LYS A 119 -1.75 12.28 2.38
N ALA A 120 -2.26 11.05 2.47
CA ALA A 120 -1.71 9.95 1.68
C ALA A 120 -1.69 10.22 0.17
N PRO A 121 -2.76 10.75 -0.46
CA PRO A 121 -2.69 10.99 -1.90
C PRO A 121 -1.57 11.96 -2.28
N SER A 122 -1.36 13.02 -1.48
CA SER A 122 -0.28 13.97 -1.75
C SER A 122 1.09 13.34 -1.62
N VAL A 123 1.26 12.47 -0.63
CA VAL A 123 2.53 11.77 -0.42
C VAL A 123 2.83 10.86 -1.60
N LEU A 124 1.84 10.10 -2.07
CA LEU A 124 2.03 9.22 -3.23
C LEU A 124 2.45 10.03 -4.45
N ALA A 125 1.77 11.14 -4.72
CA ALA A 125 2.10 11.99 -5.86
C ALA A 125 3.51 12.58 -5.74
N SER A 126 3.91 12.95 -4.53
CA SER A 126 5.22 13.53 -4.27
C SER A 126 6.35 12.54 -4.49
N TYR A 127 6.15 11.28 -4.08
CA TYR A 127 7.19 10.25 -4.14
C TYR A 127 7.20 9.46 -5.44
N ALA A 128 6.12 9.49 -6.21
CA ALA A 128 6.01 8.79 -7.48
C ALA A 128 5.44 9.71 -8.55
N PRO A 129 6.13 10.84 -8.85
CA PRO A 129 5.57 11.85 -9.75
C PRO A 129 5.46 11.40 -11.21
N ALA A 130 6.22 10.37 -11.61
CA ALA A 130 6.17 9.87 -12.99
C ALA A 130 5.23 8.70 -13.16
N ALA A 131 4.58 8.24 -12.09
CA ALA A 131 3.57 7.18 -12.17
C ALA A 131 2.21 7.78 -12.44
N ARG A 132 1.34 7.01 -13.11
CA ARG A 132 -0.06 7.38 -13.23
C ARG A 132 -0.79 6.84 -12.00
N ILE A 133 -1.24 7.73 -11.12
CA ILE A 133 -1.88 7.35 -9.87
C ILE A 133 -3.38 7.43 -10.05
N GLU A 134 -4.07 6.28 -9.91
CA GLU A 134 -5.51 6.20 -10.02
C GLU A 134 -6.16 6.54 -8.68
N GLU A 135 -7.46 6.75 -8.71
CA GLU A 135 -8.22 7.01 -7.49
C GLU A 135 -8.11 5.83 -6.53
N ALA A 136 -7.85 6.10 -5.25
CA ALA A 136 -7.66 5.07 -4.26
C ALA A 136 -8.97 4.35 -3.91
N PHE A 137 -8.88 3.03 -3.70
CA PHE A 137 -9.92 2.30 -3.02
C PHE A 137 -9.71 2.51 -1.53
N VAL A 138 -10.73 3.02 -0.83
CA VAL A 138 -10.60 3.40 0.57
C VAL A 138 -11.59 2.61 1.39
N LEU A 139 -11.13 2.03 2.50
CA LEU A 139 -11.97 1.22 3.36
C LEU A 139 -11.68 1.49 4.82
N GLU A 140 -12.73 1.74 5.59
CA GLU A 140 -12.61 1.78 7.03
C GLU A 140 -12.42 0.35 7.53
N ALA A 141 -11.40 0.13 8.37
CA ALA A 141 -10.97 -1.20 8.78
C ALA A 141 -12.03 -1.94 9.59
N ASP A 142 -11.94 -3.25 9.53
CA ASP A 142 -12.44 -4.29 10.44
C ASP A 142 -13.75 -5.01 10.14
N GLN A 143 -14.17 -5.09 8.88
CA GLN A 143 -15.31 -5.93 8.51
C GLN A 143 -14.96 -6.78 7.29
N GLU A 144 -14.36 -7.92 7.56
CA GLU A 144 -13.75 -8.73 6.51
C GLU A 144 -14.73 -9.08 5.37
N ARG A 145 -15.92 -9.57 5.71
CA ARG A 145 -16.88 -9.96 4.67
C ARG A 145 -17.27 -8.79 3.79
N ARG A 146 -17.55 -7.65 4.40
CA ARG A 146 -17.88 -6.45 3.67
C ARG A 146 -16.70 -6.00 2.82
N THR A 147 -15.48 -6.13 3.36
CA THR A 147 -14.27 -5.81 2.63
C THR A 147 -14.16 -6.62 1.35
N LEU A 148 -14.40 -7.93 1.42
CA LEU A 148 -14.30 -8.80 0.26
C LEU A 148 -15.30 -8.40 -0.83
N ASN A 149 -16.53 -8.06 -0.43
CA ASN A 149 -17.54 -7.63 -1.39
C ASN A 149 -17.17 -6.30 -2.03
N LEU A 150 -16.66 -5.36 -1.26
CA LEU A 150 -16.27 -4.05 -1.77
C LEU A 150 -15.08 -4.15 -2.72
N VAL A 151 -14.14 -5.05 -2.43
CA VAL A 151 -13.00 -5.27 -3.32
C VAL A 151 -13.48 -5.84 -4.65
N ARG A 152 -14.41 -6.79 -4.61
CA ARG A 152 -14.96 -7.36 -5.83
C ARG A 152 -15.61 -6.28 -6.69
N ASP A 153 -16.41 -5.42 -6.08
CA ASP A 153 -17.08 -4.34 -6.81
C ASP A 153 -16.08 -3.37 -7.41
N TRP A 154 -15.03 -3.06 -6.67
CA TRP A 154 -13.97 -2.19 -7.16
C TRP A 154 -13.29 -2.78 -8.39
N LEU A 155 -12.97 -4.08 -8.34
CA LEU A 155 -12.30 -4.73 -9.47
C LEU A 155 -13.15 -4.72 -10.73
N GLU A 156 -14.46 -4.86 -10.59
CA GLU A 156 -15.35 -4.77 -11.72
C GLU A 156 -15.29 -3.40 -12.39
N ARG A 157 -15.15 -2.34 -11.59
CA ARG A 157 -15.03 -0.99 -12.13
C ARG A 157 -13.70 -0.73 -12.82
N VAL A 158 -12.59 -1.22 -12.27
CA VAL A 158 -11.27 -0.88 -12.80
C VAL A 158 -10.81 -1.77 -13.94
N GLN A 159 -11.48 -2.90 -14.15
CA GLN A 159 -11.11 -3.83 -15.23
C GLN A 159 -11.92 -3.63 -16.50
N VAL A 160 -12.83 -2.73 -16.49
CA VAL A 160 -13.69 -2.46 -17.65
C VAL A 160 -12.95 -1.74 -18.76
#